data_986efd7629b0d958d782f984b7a06951
#
_entry.id   986efd7629b0d958d782f984b7a06951
#
_cell.length_a   1.000
_cell.length_b   1.000
_cell.length_c   1.000
_cell.angle_alpha   90.00
_cell.angle_beta   90.00
_cell.angle_gamma   90.00
#
_symmetry.space_group_name_H-M   'P 1'
#
loop_
_entity.id
_entity.type
_entity.pdbx_description
1 polymer ?
#
loop_
_entity_poly.entity_id
_entity_poly.type
_entity_poly.pdbx_seq_one_letter_code
_entity_poly.pdbx_strand_id
1 'polypeptide(L)'
;VLTASDITDGVVSTAKIATDAITEAKIADNAVLSAHIGAGDFTFPSGSLILGTSGKGIDFSATSDAGGMTSELLDDYEEGTWTGTLDNVDSGTGTGYYTKIGRQVTVSLYMASINVTSGGNAYITGLPFSAGTVFQVGVLAQNTYLDGATNGYIYNTSFAGNEENGTGVAQSNSGSGRLVNFQATYNVI
;
A
#
# COMPACT_ATOMS: atom_id res chain seq x y z
N VAL A 1 -54.89 7.37 -16.44
CA VAL A 1 -53.55 7.12 -15.83
C VAL A 1 -53.05 5.83 -16.41
N LEU A 2 -51.88 5.83 -17.07
CA LEU A 2 -51.21 4.63 -17.56
C LEU A 2 -50.81 3.73 -16.39
N THR A 3 -51.12 2.46 -16.46
CA THR A 3 -50.72 1.43 -15.50
C THR A 3 -49.56 0.61 -16.07
N ALA A 4 -48.89 -0.20 -15.26
CA ALA A 4 -47.78 -1.07 -15.72
C ALA A 4 -48.28 -2.07 -16.82
N SER A 5 -49.56 -2.46 -16.80
CA SER A 5 -50.17 -3.35 -17.79
C SER A 5 -50.43 -2.69 -19.16
N ASP A 6 -50.37 -1.36 -19.22
CA ASP A 6 -50.57 -0.62 -20.47
C ASP A 6 -49.24 -0.51 -21.28
N ILE A 7 -48.09 -0.94 -20.69
CA ILE A 7 -46.79 -0.93 -21.32
C ILE A 7 -46.40 -2.38 -21.61
N THR A 8 -46.58 -2.81 -22.86
CA THR A 8 -46.14 -4.15 -23.29
C THR A 8 -44.63 -4.21 -23.47
N ASP A 9 -44.02 -5.41 -23.30
CA ASP A 9 -42.60 -5.61 -23.50
C ASP A 9 -42.12 -5.09 -24.86
N GLY A 10 -41.00 -4.36 -24.86
CA GLY A 10 -40.38 -3.81 -26.05
C GLY A 10 -40.99 -2.50 -26.57
N VAL A 11 -42.11 -2.00 -25.99
CA VAL A 11 -42.72 -0.72 -26.41
C VAL A 11 -41.84 0.48 -26.08
N VAL A 12 -41.08 0.43 -24.99
CA VAL A 12 -40.12 1.48 -24.62
C VAL A 12 -38.75 1.15 -25.22
N SER A 13 -38.48 1.70 -26.40
CA SER A 13 -37.19 1.58 -27.08
C SER A 13 -36.22 2.69 -26.62
N THR A 14 -34.92 2.52 -26.90
CA THR A 14 -33.88 3.54 -26.63
C THR A 14 -34.25 4.90 -27.22
N ALA A 15 -34.86 4.95 -28.42
CA ALA A 15 -35.27 6.19 -29.06
C ALA A 15 -36.43 6.91 -28.33
N LYS A 16 -37.15 6.24 -27.43
CA LYS A 16 -38.24 6.83 -26.64
C LYS A 16 -37.78 7.35 -25.26
N ILE A 17 -36.54 7.06 -24.88
CA ILE A 17 -35.93 7.59 -23.68
C ILE A 17 -34.98 8.70 -24.13
N ALA A 18 -35.33 9.96 -23.87
CA ALA A 18 -34.46 11.08 -24.18
C ALA A 18 -33.11 10.96 -23.41
N THR A 19 -32.06 11.57 -23.96
CA THR A 19 -30.78 11.70 -23.26
C THR A 19 -31.03 12.33 -21.89
N ASP A 20 -30.39 11.78 -20.88
CA ASP A 20 -30.52 12.20 -19.47
C ASP A 20 -31.93 12.09 -18.85
N ALA A 21 -32.85 11.38 -19.52
CA ALA A 21 -34.21 11.18 -18.99
C ALA A 21 -34.21 10.28 -17.73
N ILE A 22 -33.24 9.39 -17.57
CA ILE A 22 -33.06 8.56 -16.38
C ILE A 22 -31.98 9.21 -15.50
N THR A 23 -32.42 9.91 -14.48
CA THR A 23 -31.58 10.56 -13.50
C THR A 23 -31.43 9.69 -12.25
N GLU A 24 -30.48 10.01 -11.39
CA GLU A 24 -30.25 9.34 -10.10
C GLU A 24 -31.55 9.20 -9.28
N ALA A 25 -32.36 10.28 -9.21
CA ALA A 25 -33.61 10.27 -8.47
C ALA A 25 -34.69 9.31 -9.04
N LYS A 26 -34.48 8.78 -10.27
CA LYS A 26 -35.43 7.84 -10.93
C LYS A 26 -34.96 6.38 -10.78
N ILE A 27 -33.77 6.17 -10.29
CA ILE A 27 -33.25 4.85 -9.99
C ILE A 27 -33.32 4.70 -8.47
N ALA A 28 -34.27 3.90 -7.99
CA ALA A 28 -34.37 3.64 -6.56
C ALA A 28 -33.10 2.94 -6.01
N ASP A 29 -32.82 3.13 -4.74
CA ASP A 29 -31.73 2.44 -4.06
C ASP A 29 -31.88 0.92 -4.27
N ASN A 30 -30.78 0.25 -4.58
CA ASN A 30 -30.71 -1.17 -4.92
C ASN A 30 -31.50 -1.59 -6.19
N ALA A 31 -31.92 -0.66 -7.02
CA ALA A 31 -32.63 -1.00 -8.26
C ALA A 31 -31.73 -1.62 -9.34
N VAL A 32 -30.41 -1.37 -9.30
CA VAL A 32 -29.42 -2.01 -10.17
C VAL A 32 -28.75 -3.15 -9.39
N LEU A 33 -29.21 -4.36 -9.64
CA LEU A 33 -28.68 -5.58 -9.02
C LEU A 33 -27.65 -6.26 -9.94
N SER A 34 -26.89 -7.20 -9.42
CA SER A 34 -25.92 -8.00 -10.18
C SER A 34 -26.54 -8.67 -11.43
N ALA A 35 -27.81 -9.07 -11.37
CA ALA A 35 -28.54 -9.64 -12.50
C ALA A 35 -28.74 -8.64 -13.67
N HIS A 36 -28.64 -7.35 -13.43
CA HIS A 36 -28.75 -6.29 -14.44
C HIS A 36 -27.40 -5.91 -15.08
N ILE A 37 -26.31 -6.35 -14.49
CA ILE A 37 -24.94 -6.09 -14.94
C ILE A 37 -24.45 -7.31 -15.73
N GLY A 38 -25.09 -7.86 -16.64
CA GLY A 38 -24.70 -8.96 -17.52
C GLY A 38 -23.38 -9.72 -17.23
N ALA A 39 -23.07 -10.75 -18.00
CA ALA A 39 -21.85 -11.54 -17.85
C ALA A 39 -20.59 -10.92 -18.51
N GLY A 40 -20.65 -9.64 -18.94
CA GLY A 40 -19.54 -8.93 -19.55
C GLY A 40 -18.78 -8.04 -18.57
N ASP A 41 -17.71 -7.43 -19.05
CA ASP A 41 -16.89 -6.51 -18.27
C ASP A 41 -17.67 -5.23 -17.90
N PHE A 42 -17.52 -4.77 -16.66
CA PHE A 42 -18.04 -3.49 -16.22
C PHE A 42 -16.99 -2.39 -16.48
N THR A 43 -17.21 -1.62 -17.56
CA THR A 43 -16.24 -0.61 -18.00
C THR A 43 -16.68 0.78 -17.61
N PHE A 44 -15.81 1.57 -16.99
CA PHE A 44 -15.94 3.00 -16.77
C PHE A 44 -15.19 3.74 -17.90
N PRO A 45 -15.88 4.32 -18.91
CA PRO A 45 -15.20 4.99 -20.02
C PRO A 45 -14.42 6.24 -19.60
N SER A 46 -14.84 6.86 -18.49
CA SER A 46 -14.16 7.98 -17.84
C SER A 46 -14.56 8.01 -16.37
N GLY A 47 -13.66 8.41 -15.50
CA GLY A 47 -13.88 8.44 -14.05
C GLY A 47 -13.23 7.26 -13.32
N SER A 48 -13.46 7.19 -12.04
CA SER A 48 -12.90 6.19 -11.14
C SER A 48 -13.99 5.40 -10.41
N LEU A 49 -13.70 4.16 -10.04
CA LEU A 49 -14.50 3.43 -9.05
C LEU A 49 -14.14 3.95 -7.66
N ILE A 50 -15.12 4.57 -6.98
CA ILE A 50 -14.92 5.05 -5.61
C ILE A 50 -15.69 4.14 -4.65
N LEU A 51 -14.96 3.49 -3.75
CA LEU A 51 -15.50 2.70 -2.65
C LEU A 51 -15.56 3.61 -1.40
N GLY A 52 -16.65 4.34 -1.24
CA GLY A 52 -16.78 5.46 -0.29
C GLY A 52 -16.97 5.06 1.18
N THR A 53 -16.89 3.78 1.53
CA THR A 53 -17.07 3.30 2.91
C THR A 53 -15.84 2.51 3.36
N SER A 54 -15.29 2.86 4.52
CA SER A 54 -14.16 2.14 5.12
C SER A 54 -14.48 0.64 5.31
N GLY A 55 -13.51 -0.22 5.05
CA GLY A 55 -13.64 -1.68 5.12
C GLY A 55 -14.47 -2.27 3.96
N LYS A 56 -14.67 -1.53 2.87
CA LYS A 56 -15.21 -2.03 1.61
C LYS A 56 -14.13 -2.01 0.55
N GLY A 57 -14.13 -3.02 -0.31
CA GLY A 57 -13.10 -3.22 -1.32
C GLY A 57 -13.55 -4.15 -2.44
N ILE A 58 -12.60 -4.69 -3.17
CA ILE A 58 -12.84 -5.74 -4.16
C ILE A 58 -12.77 -7.09 -3.46
N ASP A 59 -13.86 -7.84 -3.51
CA ASP A 59 -14.00 -9.14 -2.87
C ASP A 59 -13.73 -10.26 -3.89
N PHE A 60 -12.76 -11.13 -3.59
CA PHE A 60 -12.35 -12.27 -4.40
C PHE A 60 -12.83 -13.63 -3.83
N SER A 61 -13.70 -13.63 -2.82
CA SER A 61 -14.15 -14.81 -2.09
C SER A 61 -14.90 -15.87 -2.94
N ALA A 62 -15.14 -15.58 -4.22
CA ALA A 62 -15.71 -16.56 -5.16
C ALA A 62 -14.66 -17.55 -5.70
N THR A 63 -13.38 -17.37 -5.41
CA THR A 63 -12.30 -18.29 -5.82
C THR A 63 -12.03 -19.35 -4.76
N SER A 64 -11.26 -20.39 -5.12
CA SER A 64 -10.90 -21.44 -4.15
C SER A 64 -9.76 -20.98 -3.25
N ASP A 65 -9.89 -21.24 -1.97
CA ASP A 65 -9.00 -20.76 -0.92
C ASP A 65 -7.82 -21.70 -0.66
N ALA A 66 -6.69 -21.10 -0.26
CA ALA A 66 -5.61 -21.84 0.36
C ALA A 66 -5.92 -22.08 1.85
N GLY A 67 -5.39 -23.18 2.41
CA GLY A 67 -5.51 -23.44 3.85
C GLY A 67 -4.87 -22.29 4.66
N GLY A 68 -5.64 -21.74 5.62
CA GLY A 68 -5.18 -20.63 6.46
C GLY A 68 -5.47 -19.23 5.91
N MET A 69 -6.20 -19.10 4.83
CA MET A 69 -6.71 -17.84 4.31
C MET A 69 -7.52 -17.09 5.40
N THR A 70 -7.35 -15.79 5.51
CA THR A 70 -8.02 -14.94 6.53
C THR A 70 -8.87 -13.83 5.92
N SER A 71 -8.61 -13.42 4.68
CA SER A 71 -9.39 -12.41 3.96
C SER A 71 -9.08 -12.47 2.47
N GLU A 72 -10.09 -12.29 1.64
CA GLU A 72 -10.00 -12.10 0.19
C GLU A 72 -10.53 -10.72 -0.22
N LEU A 73 -10.75 -9.83 0.74
CA LEU A 73 -11.15 -8.46 0.51
C LEU A 73 -9.92 -7.57 0.32
N LEU A 74 -9.78 -6.96 -0.84
CA LEU A 74 -8.82 -5.89 -1.09
C LEU A 74 -9.48 -4.55 -0.76
N ASP A 75 -9.33 -4.09 0.47
CA ASP A 75 -9.99 -2.92 1.03
C ASP A 75 -9.03 -1.80 1.46
N ASP A 76 -7.73 -2.02 1.33
CA ASP A 76 -6.72 -1.11 1.85
C ASP A 76 -5.58 -0.92 0.82
N TYR A 77 -5.59 0.26 0.20
CA TYR A 77 -4.51 0.75 -0.65
C TYR A 77 -4.19 2.19 -0.29
N GLU A 78 -2.93 2.47 -0.01
CA GLU A 78 -2.47 3.83 0.19
C GLU A 78 -1.02 4.03 -0.27
N GLU A 79 -0.72 5.25 -0.67
CA GLU A 79 0.61 5.73 -1.01
C GLU A 79 0.91 6.98 -0.19
N GLY A 80 2.17 7.17 0.14
CA GLY A 80 2.56 8.36 0.86
C GLY A 80 4.05 8.50 1.08
N THR A 81 4.37 9.42 1.95
CA THR A 81 5.74 9.69 2.39
C THR A 81 5.88 9.37 3.87
N TRP A 82 7.11 9.04 4.27
CA TRP A 82 7.47 8.83 5.66
C TRP A 82 8.80 9.52 5.98
N THR A 83 9.05 9.77 7.23
CA THR A 83 10.30 10.37 7.68
C THR A 83 11.21 9.29 8.23
N GLY A 84 12.25 8.95 7.47
CA GLY A 84 13.31 8.08 7.94
C GLY A 84 14.27 8.85 8.84
N THR A 85 14.63 8.27 9.98
CA THR A 85 15.61 8.83 10.91
C THR A 85 16.77 7.87 11.05
N LEU A 86 18.00 8.40 10.97
CA LEU A 86 19.23 7.68 11.13
C LEU A 86 19.87 8.01 12.48
N ASP A 87 20.41 7.01 13.16
CA ASP A 87 21.17 7.20 14.42
C ASP A 87 22.61 7.64 14.14
N ASN A 88 23.24 8.24 15.16
CA ASN A 88 24.68 8.62 15.16
C ASN A 88 25.07 9.61 14.04
N VAL A 89 24.20 10.52 13.68
CA VAL A 89 24.42 11.52 12.63
C VAL A 89 24.06 12.93 13.10
N ASP A 90 24.66 13.98 12.49
CA ASP A 90 24.39 15.39 12.84
C ASP A 90 22.97 15.80 12.45
N SER A 91 22.50 15.40 11.26
CA SER A 91 21.14 15.59 10.83
C SER A 91 20.69 14.35 10.06
N GLY A 92 19.87 13.54 10.71
CA GLY A 92 19.59 12.19 10.27
C GLY A 92 18.17 11.95 9.86
N THR A 93 17.46 12.93 9.26
CA THR A 93 16.12 12.73 8.77
C THR A 93 16.04 12.90 7.25
N GLY A 94 15.28 12.03 6.60
CA GLY A 94 15.02 12.09 5.17
C GLY A 94 13.60 11.66 4.84
N THR A 95 13.14 12.10 3.67
CA THR A 95 11.82 11.70 3.17
C THR A 95 11.95 10.41 2.38
N GLY A 96 11.24 9.39 2.82
CA GLY A 96 11.01 8.15 2.08
C GLY A 96 9.61 8.12 1.49
N TYR A 97 9.37 7.13 0.64
CA TYR A 97 8.08 6.86 0.02
C TYR A 97 7.60 5.47 0.42
N TYR A 98 6.29 5.28 0.46
CA TYR A 98 5.70 3.98 0.69
C TYR A 98 4.49 3.72 -0.20
N THR A 99 4.22 2.45 -0.42
CA THR A 99 2.96 1.93 -0.96
C THR A 99 2.52 0.79 -0.07
N LYS A 100 1.25 0.78 0.32
CA LYS A 100 0.61 -0.28 1.09
C LYS A 100 -0.53 -0.91 0.30
N ILE A 101 -0.56 -2.22 0.24
CA ILE A 101 -1.64 -3.00 -0.39
C ILE A 101 -2.05 -4.09 0.59
N GLY A 102 -3.23 -3.96 1.17
CA GLY A 102 -3.65 -4.81 2.26
C GLY A 102 -2.62 -4.79 3.40
N ARG A 103 -2.02 -5.92 3.71
CA ARG A 103 -1.00 -6.04 4.77
C ARG A 103 0.44 -5.81 4.29
N GLN A 104 0.68 -5.78 2.98
CA GLN A 104 2.02 -5.61 2.42
C GLN A 104 2.37 -4.13 2.29
N VAL A 105 3.52 -3.75 2.82
CA VAL A 105 4.09 -2.40 2.73
C VAL A 105 5.43 -2.46 2.02
N THR A 106 5.58 -1.67 0.98
CA THR A 106 6.87 -1.43 0.33
C THR A 106 7.32 -0.02 0.67
N VAL A 107 8.55 0.13 1.13
CA VAL A 107 9.17 1.42 1.50
C VAL A 107 10.46 1.63 0.75
N SER A 108 10.79 2.89 0.48
CA SER A 108 12.10 3.32 -0.02
C SER A 108 12.57 4.57 0.71
N LEU A 109 13.90 4.71 0.87
CA LEU A 109 14.54 5.88 1.44
C LEU A 109 15.90 6.08 0.77
N TYR A 110 16.17 7.29 0.29
CA TYR A 110 17.49 7.69 -0.16
C TYR A 110 17.97 8.92 0.61
N MET A 111 19.15 8.81 1.19
CA MET A 111 19.84 9.93 1.83
C MET A 111 21.30 9.92 1.42
N ALA A 112 21.84 11.08 1.13
CA ALA A 112 23.24 11.28 0.78
C ALA A 112 23.85 12.45 1.57
N SER A 113 25.16 12.55 1.50
CA SER A 113 25.93 13.60 2.23
C SER A 113 25.72 13.56 3.75
N ILE A 114 25.50 12.37 4.29
CA ILE A 114 25.28 12.14 5.72
C ILE A 114 26.62 12.34 6.43
N ASN A 115 26.63 13.09 7.53
CA ASN A 115 27.77 13.21 8.41
C ASN A 115 27.54 12.35 9.66
N VAL A 116 28.25 11.23 9.75
CA VAL A 116 28.14 10.25 10.85
C VAL A 116 29.09 10.66 11.96
N THR A 117 28.57 11.00 13.14
CA THR A 117 29.29 11.58 14.25
C THR A 117 30.00 10.58 15.14
N SER A 118 29.48 9.37 15.24
CA SER A 118 30.05 8.32 16.09
C SER A 118 29.77 6.93 15.53
N GLY A 119 30.65 5.95 15.84
CA GLY A 119 30.35 4.53 15.67
C GLY A 119 29.42 4.01 16.77
N GLY A 120 28.68 2.97 16.48
CA GLY A 120 27.75 2.31 17.41
C GLY A 120 26.61 1.67 16.65
N ASN A 121 25.85 0.81 17.32
CA ASN A 121 24.68 0.20 16.73
C ASN A 121 23.79 1.27 16.11
N ALA A 122 23.41 1.09 14.86
CA ALA A 122 22.68 2.09 14.11
C ALA A 122 21.47 1.49 13.41
N TYR A 123 20.40 2.27 13.41
CA TYR A 123 19.10 1.89 12.89
C TYR A 123 18.60 2.94 11.90
N ILE A 124 17.73 2.51 10.99
CA ILE A 124 16.85 3.39 10.22
C ILE A 124 15.47 3.24 10.86
N THR A 125 14.98 4.32 11.47
CA THR A 125 13.72 4.33 12.24
C THR A 125 12.65 5.16 11.55
N GLY A 126 11.41 5.09 12.05
CA GLY A 126 10.30 5.89 11.55
C GLY A 126 9.54 5.25 10.38
N LEU A 127 9.69 3.94 10.15
CA LEU A 127 8.87 3.24 9.15
C LEU A 127 7.38 3.53 9.35
N PRO A 128 6.59 3.71 8.26
CA PRO A 128 5.23 4.22 8.35
C PRO A 128 4.25 3.29 9.07
N PHE A 129 4.55 1.99 9.07
CA PHE A 129 3.72 0.96 9.72
C PHE A 129 4.60 0.00 10.50
N SER A 130 4.05 -0.54 11.59
CA SER A 130 4.75 -1.53 12.40
C SER A 130 4.73 -2.90 11.75
N ALA A 131 5.91 -3.51 11.62
CA ALA A 131 6.05 -4.93 11.25
C ALA A 131 5.75 -5.88 12.43
N GLY A 132 5.39 -5.33 13.60
CA GLY A 132 5.24 -6.11 14.83
C GLY A 132 6.55 -6.69 15.32
N THR A 133 6.47 -7.77 16.06
CA THR A 133 7.63 -8.44 16.69
C THR A 133 8.20 -9.58 15.85
N VAL A 134 7.77 -9.73 14.61
CA VAL A 134 8.31 -10.72 13.67
C VAL A 134 9.40 -10.05 12.83
N PHE A 135 10.60 -10.60 12.84
CA PHE A 135 11.71 -10.10 12.03
C PHE A 135 11.44 -10.34 10.55
N GLN A 136 11.46 -9.27 9.76
CA GLN A 136 11.26 -9.31 8.31
C GLN A 136 12.46 -8.70 7.59
N VAL A 137 12.73 -9.12 6.37
CA VAL A 137 13.95 -8.75 5.65
C VAL A 137 13.84 -7.34 5.05
N GLY A 138 14.88 -6.54 5.21
CA GLY A 138 15.11 -5.30 4.48
C GLY A 138 16.43 -5.35 3.72
N VAL A 139 16.55 -4.60 2.64
CA VAL A 139 17.72 -4.57 1.75
C VAL A 139 18.27 -3.16 1.65
N LEU A 140 19.59 -3.05 1.64
CA LEU A 140 20.33 -1.83 1.35
C LEU A 140 20.87 -1.92 -0.09
N ALA A 141 20.31 -1.17 -1.01
CA ALA A 141 20.75 -1.18 -2.41
C ALA A 141 22.12 -0.51 -2.58
N GLN A 142 22.39 0.54 -1.80
CA GLN A 142 23.69 1.20 -1.71
C GLN A 142 23.84 1.79 -0.32
N ASN A 143 24.95 1.55 0.33
CA ASN A 143 25.13 1.96 1.72
C ASN A 143 26.59 2.21 2.04
N THR A 144 26.86 3.36 2.65
CA THR A 144 28.14 3.68 3.32
C THR A 144 27.92 4.21 4.73
N TYR A 145 26.66 4.25 5.18
CA TYR A 145 26.27 4.64 6.54
C TYR A 145 26.45 3.50 7.54
N LEU A 146 25.99 2.29 7.21
CA LEU A 146 26.19 1.09 8.04
C LEU A 146 27.43 0.34 7.56
N ASP A 147 28.31 -0.02 8.45
CA ASP A 147 29.56 -0.68 8.12
C ASP A 147 29.31 -2.11 7.60
N GLY A 148 29.67 -2.33 6.33
CA GLY A 148 29.56 -3.63 5.67
C GLY A 148 28.14 -4.18 5.42
N ALA A 149 27.10 -3.54 5.95
CA ALA A 149 25.74 -4.07 5.83
C ALA A 149 25.17 -3.93 4.41
N THR A 150 24.65 -5.03 3.86
CA THR A 150 23.91 -5.07 2.60
C THR A 150 22.45 -5.48 2.79
N ASN A 151 22.12 -6.06 3.92
CA ASN A 151 20.78 -6.47 4.30
C ASN A 151 20.59 -6.31 5.82
N GLY A 152 19.39 -6.57 6.27
CA GLY A 152 19.05 -6.54 7.68
C GLY A 152 17.62 -6.98 7.91
N TYR A 153 17.09 -6.65 9.05
CA TYR A 153 15.74 -7.01 9.44
C TYR A 153 14.92 -5.80 9.89
N ILE A 154 13.61 -5.91 9.69
CA ILE A 154 12.63 -4.97 10.18
C ILE A 154 11.99 -5.54 11.44
N TYR A 155 11.90 -4.72 12.47
CA TYR A 155 11.26 -5.03 13.73
C TYR A 155 10.52 -3.78 14.23
N ASN A 156 9.25 -3.91 14.54
CA ASN A 156 8.39 -2.75 14.79
C ASN A 156 8.48 -1.73 13.64
N THR A 157 8.89 -0.50 13.92
CA THR A 157 9.04 0.60 12.96
C THR A 157 10.50 0.92 12.65
N SER A 158 11.39 -0.06 12.79
CA SER A 158 12.83 0.14 12.61
C SER A 158 13.43 -0.93 11.72
N PHE A 159 14.45 -0.53 10.95
CA PHE A 159 15.35 -1.44 10.25
C PHE A 159 16.70 -1.46 10.96
N ALA A 160 17.21 -2.65 11.21
CA ALA A 160 18.57 -2.89 11.69
C ALA A 160 19.38 -3.61 10.61
N GLY A 161 20.48 -3.04 10.17
CA GLY A 161 21.43 -3.72 9.29
C GLY A 161 22.13 -4.87 10.02
N ASN A 162 22.37 -5.97 9.33
CA ASN A 162 23.19 -7.07 9.86
C ASN A 162 24.68 -6.74 9.70
N GLU A 163 25.50 -7.09 10.69
CA GLU A 163 26.95 -7.15 10.50
C GLU A 163 27.30 -8.13 9.37
N GLU A 164 28.45 -7.92 8.74
CA GLU A 164 28.96 -8.78 7.65
C GLU A 164 29.03 -10.27 8.05
N ASN A 165 29.25 -10.55 9.30
CA ASN A 165 29.29 -11.91 9.87
C ASN A 165 27.89 -12.46 10.24
N GLY A 166 26.82 -11.65 10.11
CA GLY A 166 25.44 -12.03 10.41
C GLY A 166 25.10 -12.20 11.89
N THR A 167 25.96 -11.78 12.81
CA THR A 167 25.80 -12.07 14.26
C THR A 167 25.32 -10.89 15.09
N GLY A 168 25.24 -9.69 14.54
CA GLY A 168 24.87 -8.48 15.28
C GLY A 168 24.25 -7.40 14.41
N VAL A 169 23.92 -6.29 15.04
CA VAL A 169 23.47 -5.06 14.36
C VAL A 169 24.69 -4.32 13.84
N ALA A 170 24.69 -3.99 12.54
CA ALA A 170 25.77 -3.23 11.93
C ALA A 170 25.96 -1.88 12.61
N GLN A 171 27.20 -1.48 12.76
CA GLN A 171 27.55 -0.20 13.34
C GLN A 171 27.53 0.92 12.29
N SER A 172 27.30 2.14 12.73
CA SER A 172 27.45 3.30 11.87
C SER A 172 28.92 3.56 11.54
N ASN A 173 29.18 3.85 10.27
CA ASN A 173 30.52 4.11 9.75
C ASN A 173 30.82 5.60 9.84
N SER A 174 31.56 6.05 10.86
CA SER A 174 31.86 7.46 11.12
C SER A 174 32.53 8.15 9.93
N GLY A 175 32.26 9.45 9.75
CA GLY A 175 32.79 10.27 8.68
C GLY A 175 31.73 11.03 7.90
N SER A 176 32.19 11.90 6.99
CA SER A 176 31.29 12.74 6.16
C SER A 176 31.05 12.10 4.78
N GLY A 177 30.01 12.59 4.10
CA GLY A 177 29.67 12.17 2.74
C GLY A 177 29.11 10.74 2.65
N ARG A 178 28.59 10.19 3.74
CA ARG A 178 27.96 8.87 3.77
C ARG A 178 26.63 8.91 3.04
N LEU A 179 26.16 7.74 2.62
CA LEU A 179 24.86 7.59 1.99
C LEU A 179 24.17 6.29 2.43
N VAL A 180 22.84 6.29 2.30
CA VAL A 180 22.00 5.12 2.40
C VAL A 180 20.95 5.13 1.29
N ASN A 181 20.78 4.00 0.63
CA ASN A 181 19.68 3.71 -0.28
C ASN A 181 19.02 2.42 0.22
N PHE A 182 17.93 2.59 0.93
CA PHE A 182 17.20 1.53 1.60
C PHE A 182 15.90 1.23 0.88
N GLN A 183 15.60 -0.04 0.76
CA GLN A 183 14.32 -0.53 0.27
C GLN A 183 13.91 -1.77 1.05
N ALA A 184 12.62 -1.89 1.37
CA ALA A 184 12.08 -3.08 2.00
C ALA A 184 10.64 -3.31 1.59
N THR A 185 10.23 -4.57 1.61
CA THR A 185 8.84 -4.99 1.58
C THR A 185 8.59 -5.85 2.81
N TYR A 186 7.60 -5.48 3.61
CA TYR A 186 7.25 -6.16 4.85
C TYR A 186 5.74 -6.19 5.05
N ASN A 187 5.27 -7.04 5.97
CA ASN A 187 3.86 -7.16 6.31
C ASN A 187 3.58 -6.49 7.66
N VAL A 188 2.48 -5.75 7.72
CA VAL A 188 1.90 -5.25 8.97
C VAL A 188 1.10 -6.35 9.65
N ILE A 189 1.12 -6.35 10.99
CA ILE A 189 0.46 -7.35 11.84
C ILE A 189 -0.72 -6.70 12.55
#